data_60d1c933026833be0dc756e904d15705
#
_entry.id   60d1c933026833be0dc756e904d15705
#
_cell.length_a   1.000
_cell.length_b   1.000
_cell.length_c   1.000
_cell.angle_alpha   90.00
_cell.angle_beta   90.00
_cell.angle_gamma   90.00
#
_symmetry.space_group_name_H-M   'P 1'
#
loop_
_entity.id
_entity.type
_entity.pdbx_description
1 polymer ?
#
loop_
_entity_poly.entity_id
_entity_poly.type
_entity_poly.pdbx_seq_one_letter_code
_entity_poly.pdbx_strand_id
1 'polypeptide(L)'
;MNSTSFSFSRPFWAGLLLSALLLTACPVSGQESDSLTHPLSLSGYGLYDFHYATGPIGGAALMLDWQVGPTYALGVGVEYAGHNRISANVVGMARLAGSPQGKRLCLENRYLWRHFLALGKQEFTGALLLGGYLGHARLHLGLCNRYMAELVQRSNGGMGTVFEPMNVMFAAEAWLHNPDCVGSQAHQWNVGVCWSNYNDFVIERVANWFFRLKGLYRIDSDWGVIAEVGIHPVGSLNLTASYDGWFCHIGAKYRL
;
A
#
# COMPACT_ATOMS: atom_id res chain seq x y z
N MET A 1 22.74 28.37 -8.87
CA MET A 1 21.93 27.22 -9.27
C MET A 1 22.73 25.95 -9.00
N ASN A 2 22.54 25.33 -7.84
CA ASN A 2 23.25 24.09 -7.49
C ASN A 2 22.41 22.92 -8.00
N SER A 3 22.93 22.17 -8.98
CA SER A 3 22.37 20.92 -9.43
C SER A 3 22.51 19.88 -8.31
N THR A 4 21.44 19.62 -7.57
CA THR A 4 21.36 18.47 -6.65
C THR A 4 21.26 17.20 -7.48
N SER A 5 22.39 16.50 -7.64
CA SER A 5 22.40 15.16 -8.21
C SER A 5 21.64 14.22 -7.26
N PHE A 6 20.51 13.68 -7.74
CA PHE A 6 19.77 12.62 -7.05
C PHE A 6 20.63 11.35 -7.04
N SER A 7 21.34 11.09 -5.97
CA SER A 7 21.90 9.75 -5.74
C SER A 7 20.94 8.95 -4.89
N PHE A 8 20.24 7.99 -5.50
CA PHE A 8 19.52 6.97 -4.76
C PHE A 8 20.51 6.23 -3.86
N SER A 9 20.23 6.20 -2.55
CA SER A 9 21.11 5.57 -1.58
C SER A 9 21.24 4.07 -1.87
N ARG A 10 22.48 3.54 -1.76
CA ARG A 10 22.79 2.11 -1.94
C ARG A 10 21.83 1.12 -1.25
N PRO A 11 21.25 1.39 -0.04
CA PRO A 11 20.29 0.50 0.60
C PRO A 11 18.97 0.34 -0.15
N PHE A 12 18.53 1.33 -0.94
CA PHE A 12 17.31 1.21 -1.75
C PHE A 12 17.47 0.14 -2.85
N TRP A 13 18.57 0.20 -3.59
CA TRP A 13 18.87 -0.78 -4.64
C TRP A 13 19.14 -2.18 -4.08
N ALA A 14 19.78 -2.29 -2.91
CA ALA A 14 20.00 -3.56 -2.24
C ALA A 14 18.68 -4.20 -1.78
N GLY A 15 17.74 -3.41 -1.26
CA GLY A 15 16.40 -3.88 -0.92
C GLY A 15 15.61 -4.37 -2.14
N LEU A 16 15.64 -3.63 -3.22
CA LEU A 16 14.97 -3.98 -4.49
C LEU A 16 15.56 -5.24 -5.13
N LEU A 17 16.89 -5.39 -5.11
CA LEU A 17 17.60 -6.59 -5.58
C LEU A 17 17.33 -7.81 -4.70
N LEU A 18 17.29 -7.64 -3.38
CA LEU A 18 16.98 -8.73 -2.45
C LEU A 18 15.55 -9.23 -2.64
N SER A 19 14.61 -8.34 -2.93
CA SER A 19 13.21 -8.69 -3.20
C SER A 19 13.06 -9.42 -4.53
N ALA A 20 13.74 -8.95 -5.57
CA ALA A 20 13.76 -9.62 -6.86
C ALA A 20 14.36 -11.03 -6.72
N LEU A 21 15.43 -11.19 -5.92
CA LEU A 21 16.04 -12.48 -5.60
C LEU A 21 15.11 -13.39 -4.79
N LEU A 22 14.38 -12.86 -3.80
CA LEU A 22 13.41 -13.62 -3.01
C LEU A 22 12.22 -14.06 -3.87
N LEU A 23 11.76 -13.22 -4.81
CA LEU A 23 10.70 -13.57 -5.76
C LEU A 23 11.12 -14.68 -6.74
N THR A 24 12.40 -14.77 -7.08
CA THR A 24 12.92 -15.82 -8.00
C THR A 24 13.29 -17.12 -7.30
N ALA A 25 13.49 -17.11 -5.98
CA ALA A 25 14.01 -18.24 -5.22
C ALA A 25 12.97 -19.23 -4.69
N CYS A 26 11.66 -18.97 -4.83
CA CYS A 26 10.62 -19.88 -4.40
C CYS A 26 10.11 -20.73 -5.56
N PRO A 27 10.54 -22.01 -5.73
CA PRO A 27 9.91 -22.91 -6.68
C PRO A 27 8.56 -23.36 -6.12
N VAL A 28 7.47 -22.86 -6.67
CA VAL A 28 6.13 -23.36 -6.36
C VAL A 28 5.81 -24.49 -7.33
N SER A 29 5.85 -25.72 -6.84
CA SER A 29 5.32 -26.88 -7.54
C SER A 29 3.79 -26.87 -7.45
N GLY A 30 3.14 -26.55 -8.55
CA GLY A 30 1.67 -26.59 -8.64
C GLY A 30 1.20 -25.92 -9.91
N GLN A 31 1.20 -26.65 -10.98
CA GLN A 31 0.78 -26.19 -12.29
C GLN A 31 -0.73 -26.39 -12.43
N GLU A 32 -1.53 -25.36 -12.16
CA GLU A 32 -2.86 -25.20 -12.74
C GLU A 32 -2.82 -23.96 -13.62
N SER A 33 -2.94 -24.18 -14.92
CA SER A 33 -3.03 -23.12 -15.92
C SER A 33 -4.44 -22.54 -15.91
N ASP A 34 -4.76 -21.68 -14.96
CA ASP A 34 -5.87 -20.76 -15.12
C ASP A 34 -5.43 -19.65 -16.09
N SER A 35 -6.08 -19.59 -17.24
CA SER A 35 -5.90 -18.50 -18.20
C SER A 35 -6.27 -17.19 -17.53
N LEU A 36 -5.25 -16.41 -17.17
CA LEU A 36 -5.41 -15.04 -16.69
C LEU A 36 -5.93 -14.18 -17.85
N THR A 37 -7.21 -13.90 -17.85
CA THR A 37 -7.87 -13.13 -18.93
C THR A 37 -7.50 -11.64 -18.87
N HIS A 38 -7.06 -11.12 -17.72
CA HIS A 38 -6.69 -9.72 -17.53
C HIS A 38 -5.50 -9.62 -16.57
N PRO A 39 -4.27 -9.79 -17.07
CA PRO A 39 -3.08 -9.78 -16.22
C PRO A 39 -2.69 -8.38 -15.71
N LEU A 40 -3.19 -7.32 -16.33
CA LEU A 40 -2.83 -5.95 -16.05
C LEU A 40 -4.06 -5.13 -15.68
N SER A 41 -3.95 -4.29 -14.68
CA SER A 41 -5.01 -3.33 -14.33
C SER A 41 -4.44 -1.98 -13.93
N LEU A 42 -5.12 -0.92 -14.35
CA LEU A 42 -4.81 0.47 -14.00
C LEU A 42 -5.91 1.01 -13.10
N SER A 43 -5.54 1.61 -11.98
CA SER A 43 -6.47 2.29 -11.08
C SER A 43 -6.06 3.75 -10.92
N GLY A 44 -7.04 4.64 -10.91
CA GLY A 44 -6.83 6.05 -10.62
C GLY A 44 -7.88 6.55 -9.64
N TYR A 45 -7.50 7.33 -8.65
CA TYR A 45 -8.43 7.86 -7.68
C TYR A 45 -8.06 9.26 -7.19
N GLY A 46 -9.08 10.07 -6.92
CA GLY A 46 -8.97 11.31 -6.19
C GLY A 46 -8.99 11.06 -4.70
N LEU A 47 -8.20 11.86 -3.98
CA LEU A 47 -8.00 11.80 -2.54
C LEU A 47 -8.57 13.06 -1.92
N TYR A 48 -9.27 12.91 -0.81
CA TYR A 48 -9.62 14.02 0.07
C TYR A 48 -9.42 13.58 1.51
N ASP A 49 -8.44 14.16 2.16
CA ASP A 49 -8.09 13.89 3.55
C ASP A 49 -8.35 15.15 4.37
N PHE A 50 -8.94 15.01 5.53
CA PHE A 50 -9.14 16.10 6.48
C PHE A 50 -8.46 15.75 7.79
N HIS A 51 -7.49 16.56 8.17
CA HIS A 51 -6.82 16.48 9.46
C HIS A 51 -7.15 17.72 10.30
N TYR A 52 -7.45 17.52 11.57
CA TYR A 52 -7.77 18.62 12.47
C TYR A 52 -6.64 19.64 12.61
N ALA A 53 -5.40 19.17 12.58
CA ALA A 53 -4.24 20.04 12.75
C ALA A 53 -3.84 20.81 11.48
N THR A 54 -4.08 20.24 10.30
CA THR A 54 -3.56 20.79 9.03
C THR A 54 -4.66 21.20 8.05
N GLY A 55 -5.92 20.87 8.36
CA GLY A 55 -7.06 21.13 7.49
C GLY A 55 -7.16 20.14 6.31
N PRO A 56 -7.95 20.50 5.27
CA PRO A 56 -8.21 19.63 4.14
C PRO A 56 -6.99 19.50 3.22
N ILE A 57 -6.78 18.29 2.74
CA ILE A 57 -5.72 17.92 1.81
C ILE A 57 -6.37 17.21 0.63
N GLY A 58 -6.21 17.74 -0.57
CA GLY A 58 -6.65 17.09 -1.81
C GLY A 58 -5.48 16.44 -2.54
N GLY A 59 -5.76 15.44 -3.34
CA GLY A 59 -4.73 14.76 -4.11
C GLY A 59 -5.28 13.81 -5.16
N ALA A 60 -4.38 13.11 -5.83
CA ALA A 60 -4.70 12.05 -6.78
C ALA A 60 -3.62 10.98 -6.77
N ALA A 61 -4.02 9.75 -7.10
CA ALA A 61 -3.11 8.63 -7.22
C ALA A 61 -3.41 7.79 -8.46
N LEU A 62 -2.37 7.14 -8.96
CA LEU A 62 -2.43 6.15 -10.03
C LEU A 62 -1.70 4.89 -9.57
N MET A 63 -2.28 3.73 -9.86
CA MET A 63 -1.69 2.43 -9.58
C MET A 63 -1.81 1.51 -10.78
N LEU A 64 -0.75 0.80 -11.07
CA LEU A 64 -0.67 -0.24 -12.07
C LEU A 64 -0.39 -1.56 -11.35
N ASP A 65 -1.30 -2.52 -11.45
CA ASP A 65 -1.16 -3.86 -10.91
C ASP A 65 -0.98 -4.85 -12.05
N TRP A 66 0.02 -5.69 -11.95
CA TRP A 66 0.35 -6.70 -12.94
C TRP A 66 0.44 -8.09 -12.29
N GLN A 67 -0.40 -9.01 -12.74
CA GLN A 67 -0.31 -10.41 -12.38
C GLN A 67 0.67 -11.11 -13.33
N VAL A 68 1.88 -11.37 -12.85
CA VAL A 68 3.01 -11.93 -13.65
C VAL A 68 2.90 -13.45 -13.81
N GLY A 69 1.76 -14.04 -13.54
CA GLY A 69 1.52 -15.48 -13.58
C GLY A 69 0.71 -15.91 -12.36
N PRO A 70 0.48 -17.20 -12.19
CA PRO A 70 -0.39 -17.66 -11.11
C PRO A 70 0.18 -17.41 -9.71
N THR A 71 1.48 -17.19 -9.59
CA THR A 71 2.19 -17.12 -8.29
C THR A 71 2.60 -15.72 -7.91
N TYR A 72 2.89 -14.84 -8.88
CA TYR A 72 3.47 -13.52 -8.62
C TYR A 72 2.58 -12.39 -9.10
N ALA A 73 2.51 -11.33 -8.31
CA ALA A 73 1.91 -10.06 -8.68
C ALA A 73 2.86 -8.91 -8.34
N LEU A 74 2.82 -7.87 -9.13
CA LEU A 74 3.58 -6.64 -8.97
C LEU A 74 2.63 -5.45 -9.07
N GLY A 75 2.69 -4.54 -8.10
CA GLY A 75 2.01 -3.26 -8.12
C GLY A 75 3.00 -2.11 -8.11
N VAL A 76 2.73 -1.07 -8.87
CA VAL A 76 3.48 0.19 -8.87
C VAL A 76 2.50 1.33 -8.78
N GLY A 77 2.76 2.30 -7.92
CA GLY A 77 1.87 3.43 -7.75
C GLY A 77 2.59 4.75 -7.55
N VAL A 78 1.91 5.83 -7.91
CA VAL A 78 2.32 7.20 -7.63
C VAL A 78 1.16 7.98 -7.07
N GLU A 79 1.44 8.84 -6.10
CA GLU A 79 0.47 9.71 -5.45
C GLU A 79 1.03 11.14 -5.40
N TYR A 80 0.17 12.10 -5.68
CA TYR A 80 0.37 13.50 -5.31
C TYR A 80 -0.70 13.89 -4.31
N ALA A 81 -0.30 14.30 -3.13
CA ALA A 81 -1.20 14.79 -2.08
C ALA A 81 -0.82 16.21 -1.68
N GLY A 82 -1.79 16.94 -1.13
CA GLY A 82 -1.61 18.30 -0.65
C GLY A 82 -0.40 18.47 0.28
N HIS A 83 -0.03 19.69 0.53
CA HIS A 83 1.25 20.08 1.15
C HIS A 83 2.48 19.64 0.33
N ASN A 84 2.30 19.48 -1.00
CA ASN A 84 3.37 19.13 -1.93
C ASN A 84 4.07 17.82 -1.55
N ARG A 85 3.32 16.77 -1.21
CA ARG A 85 3.84 15.43 -1.00
C ARG A 85 3.69 14.61 -2.28
N ILE A 86 4.79 14.05 -2.74
CA ILE A 86 4.81 13.03 -3.79
C ILE A 86 5.20 11.71 -3.15
N SER A 87 4.46 10.66 -3.46
CA SER A 87 4.73 9.31 -3.00
C SER A 87 4.85 8.37 -4.19
N ALA A 88 5.73 7.38 -4.08
CA ALA A 88 5.79 6.28 -5.03
C ALA A 88 5.88 4.97 -4.25
N ASN A 89 5.14 3.97 -4.68
CA ASN A 89 5.18 2.65 -4.09
C ASN A 89 5.52 1.57 -5.10
N VAL A 90 6.11 0.49 -4.62
CA VAL A 90 6.26 -0.77 -5.33
C VAL A 90 5.84 -1.88 -4.38
N VAL A 91 4.93 -2.72 -4.83
CA VAL A 91 4.42 -3.87 -4.06
C VAL A 91 4.66 -5.13 -4.85
N GLY A 92 5.41 -6.06 -4.29
CA GLY A 92 5.59 -7.40 -4.84
C GLY A 92 4.85 -8.41 -3.97
N MET A 93 4.12 -9.34 -4.57
CA MET A 93 3.43 -10.40 -3.86
C MET A 93 3.77 -11.75 -4.45
N ALA A 94 4.15 -12.70 -3.60
CA ALA A 94 4.36 -14.10 -3.97
C ALA A 94 3.36 -14.98 -3.22
N ARG A 95 2.63 -15.83 -3.94
CA ARG A 95 1.77 -16.84 -3.34
C ARG A 95 2.62 -18.02 -2.87
N LEU A 96 2.59 -18.29 -1.58
CA LEU A 96 3.32 -19.39 -0.95
C LEU A 96 2.50 -20.69 -0.95
N ALA A 97 1.18 -20.60 -0.79
CA ALA A 97 0.29 -21.75 -0.74
C ALA A 97 -1.15 -21.37 -1.11
N GLY A 98 -1.96 -22.35 -1.50
CA GLY A 98 -3.37 -22.18 -1.77
C GLY A 98 -3.70 -21.82 -3.22
N SER A 99 -4.95 -21.47 -3.50
CA SER A 99 -5.49 -21.18 -4.82
C SER A 99 -5.49 -19.67 -5.13
N PRO A 100 -5.30 -19.23 -6.39
CA PRO A 100 -5.36 -17.82 -6.77
C PRO A 100 -6.67 -17.11 -6.37
N GLN A 101 -7.78 -17.79 -6.49
CA GLN A 101 -9.12 -17.24 -6.21
C GLN A 101 -9.71 -17.75 -4.89
N GLY A 102 -9.04 -18.68 -4.21
CA GLY A 102 -9.48 -19.27 -2.97
C GLY A 102 -8.69 -18.82 -1.75
N LYS A 103 -8.66 -19.72 -0.77
CA LYS A 103 -7.81 -19.51 0.40
C LYS A 103 -6.35 -19.62 0.02
N ARG A 104 -5.56 -18.62 0.39
CA ARG A 104 -4.12 -18.60 0.06
C ARG A 104 -3.30 -17.89 1.13
N LEU A 105 -2.04 -18.25 1.16
CA LEU A 105 -0.99 -17.59 1.94
C LEU A 105 -0.05 -16.90 0.98
N CYS A 106 0.24 -15.64 1.22
CA CYS A 106 1.14 -14.84 0.38
C CYS A 106 2.23 -14.18 1.23
N LEU A 107 3.39 -14.02 0.63
CA LEU A 107 4.43 -13.13 1.11
C LEU A 107 4.36 -11.85 0.28
N GLU A 108 4.29 -10.71 0.96
CA GLU A 108 4.22 -9.40 0.32
C GLU A 108 5.40 -8.56 0.78
N ASN A 109 6.05 -7.91 -0.17
CA ASN A 109 7.04 -6.89 0.11
C ASN A 109 6.56 -5.56 -0.44
N ARG A 110 6.79 -4.49 0.30
CA ARG A 110 6.40 -3.12 -0.05
C ARG A 110 7.58 -2.19 0.10
N TYR A 111 7.73 -1.32 -0.88
CA TYR A 111 8.67 -0.20 -0.85
C TYR A 111 7.89 1.07 -1.09
N LEU A 112 7.98 1.99 -0.14
CA LEU A 112 7.34 3.28 -0.20
C LEU A 112 8.40 4.37 -0.12
N TRP A 113 8.41 5.26 -1.10
CA TRP A 113 9.16 6.50 -1.08
C TRP A 113 8.19 7.66 -0.99
N ARG A 114 8.46 8.59 -0.07
CA ARG A 114 7.71 9.84 0.08
C ARG A 114 8.66 11.02 0.03
N HIS A 115 8.30 12.04 -0.71
CA HIS A 115 9.03 13.30 -0.78
C HIS A 115 8.11 14.45 -0.40
N PHE A 116 8.47 15.16 0.65
CA PHE A 116 7.80 16.35 1.17
C PHE A 116 8.47 17.57 0.56
N LEU A 117 7.96 18.05 -0.58
CA LEU A 117 8.59 19.11 -1.38
C LEU A 117 8.82 20.41 -0.59
N ALA A 118 7.82 20.82 0.21
CA ALA A 118 7.91 22.05 1.02
C ALA A 118 8.99 21.97 2.12
N LEU A 119 9.32 20.76 2.59
CA LEU A 119 10.27 20.55 3.67
C LEU A 119 11.65 20.07 3.17
N GLY A 120 11.74 19.70 1.88
CA GLY A 120 12.94 19.06 1.33
C GLY A 120 13.26 17.71 1.97
N LYS A 121 12.29 17.09 2.67
CA LYS A 121 12.47 15.82 3.39
C LYS A 121 12.08 14.63 2.53
N GLN A 122 12.78 13.52 2.71
CA GLN A 122 12.48 12.25 2.06
C GLN A 122 12.35 11.14 3.09
N GLU A 123 11.45 10.22 2.83
CA GLU A 123 11.22 9.04 3.61
C GLU A 123 11.23 7.80 2.72
N PHE A 124 11.88 6.76 3.18
CA PHE A 124 11.88 5.44 2.55
C PHE A 124 11.41 4.42 3.58
N THR A 125 10.43 3.62 3.20
CA THR A 125 9.97 2.51 4.03
C THR A 125 10.05 1.22 3.22
N GLY A 126 10.68 0.20 3.79
CA GLY A 126 10.67 -1.16 3.29
C GLY A 126 9.94 -2.07 4.25
N ALA A 127 9.03 -2.89 3.76
CA ALA A 127 8.21 -3.77 4.58
C ALA A 127 8.13 -5.18 4.01
N LEU A 128 7.99 -6.15 4.90
CA LEU A 128 7.73 -7.55 4.57
C LEU A 128 6.54 -8.02 5.39
N LEU A 129 5.50 -8.54 4.70
CA LEU A 129 4.25 -8.98 5.31
C LEU A 129 3.91 -10.41 4.89
N LEU A 130 3.34 -11.15 5.83
CA LEU A 130 2.65 -12.41 5.56
C LEU A 130 1.16 -12.13 5.48
N GLY A 131 0.53 -12.46 4.35
CA GLY A 131 -0.89 -12.24 4.08
C GLY A 131 -1.66 -13.54 4.00
N GLY A 132 -2.67 -13.72 4.87
CA GLY A 132 -3.63 -14.81 4.81
C GLY A 132 -4.92 -14.34 4.15
N TYR A 133 -5.30 -14.95 3.04
CA TYR A 133 -6.55 -14.67 2.30
C TYR A 133 -7.51 -15.83 2.53
N LEU A 134 -8.61 -15.57 3.22
CA LEU A 134 -9.55 -16.58 3.69
C LEU A 134 -10.92 -16.49 2.99
N GLY A 135 -10.94 -15.94 1.78
CA GLY A 135 -12.16 -15.64 1.03
C GLY A 135 -12.73 -14.29 1.43
N HIS A 136 -13.69 -14.26 2.35
CA HIS A 136 -14.31 -13.01 2.83
C HIS A 136 -13.41 -12.21 3.78
N ALA A 137 -12.36 -12.80 4.35
CA ALA A 137 -11.44 -12.15 5.27
C ALA A 137 -10.02 -12.17 4.75
N ARG A 138 -9.27 -11.11 5.04
CA ARG A 138 -7.84 -10.99 4.78
C ARG A 138 -7.13 -10.52 6.04
N LEU A 139 -6.02 -11.14 6.36
CA LEU A 139 -5.21 -10.82 7.52
C LEU A 139 -3.76 -10.66 7.07
N HIS A 140 -3.16 -9.51 7.35
CA HIS A 140 -1.76 -9.26 7.06
C HIS A 140 -1.04 -8.90 8.36
N LEU A 141 0.14 -9.45 8.52
CA LEU A 141 1.03 -9.14 9.63
C LEU A 141 2.47 -9.09 9.11
N GLY A 142 3.22 -8.10 9.53
CA GLY A 142 4.59 -7.96 9.07
C GLY A 142 5.38 -6.92 9.84
N LEU A 143 6.56 -6.64 9.32
CA LEU A 143 7.50 -5.69 9.88
C LEU A 143 7.92 -4.71 8.80
N CYS A 144 8.17 -3.46 9.19
CA CYS A 144 8.76 -2.46 8.32
C CYS A 144 9.91 -1.73 8.99
N ASN A 145 10.83 -1.30 8.15
CA ASN A 145 11.90 -0.39 8.52
C ASN A 145 11.66 0.93 7.80
N ARG A 146 11.72 2.02 8.54
CA ARG A 146 11.54 3.38 8.02
C ARG A 146 12.84 4.14 8.12
N TYR A 147 13.21 4.78 7.03
CA TYR A 147 14.37 5.62 6.92
C TYR A 147 13.93 7.03 6.54
N MET A 148 14.15 7.99 7.43
CA MET A 148 13.79 9.39 7.21
C MET A 148 15.07 10.20 7.08
N ALA A 149 15.26 10.87 5.95
CA ALA A 149 16.29 11.87 5.80
C ALA A 149 15.81 13.16 6.49
N GLU A 150 16.12 13.32 7.76
CA GLU A 150 15.90 14.56 8.47
C GLU A 150 17.12 15.46 8.35
N LEU A 151 16.85 16.74 8.06
CA LEU A 151 17.82 17.82 8.23
C LEU A 151 17.94 18.15 9.73
N VAL A 152 18.38 17.18 10.53
CA VAL A 152 18.73 17.46 11.92
C VAL A 152 20.15 18.01 11.92
N GLN A 153 20.28 19.29 12.22
CA GLN A 153 21.59 19.88 12.46
C GLN A 153 22.15 19.24 13.74
N ARG A 154 23.10 18.34 13.58
CA ARG A 154 23.86 17.80 14.71
C ARG A 154 24.68 18.93 15.35
N SER A 155 25.10 18.76 16.59
CA SER A 155 25.98 19.70 17.31
C SER A 155 27.28 20.04 16.57
N ASN A 156 27.69 19.21 15.61
CA ASN A 156 28.84 19.42 14.74
C ASN A 156 28.49 20.06 13.38
N GLY A 157 27.26 20.56 13.19
CA GLY A 157 26.81 21.16 11.92
C GLY A 157 26.46 20.16 10.80
N GLY A 158 26.61 18.86 11.02
CA GLY A 158 26.29 17.82 10.04
C GLY A 158 24.79 17.52 9.98
N MET A 159 24.34 17.00 8.82
CA MET A 159 22.97 16.52 8.62
C MET A 159 22.82 15.10 9.17
N GLY A 160 21.74 14.83 9.88
CA GLY A 160 21.41 13.54 10.44
C GLY A 160 20.27 12.83 9.70
N THR A 161 20.29 11.53 9.74
CA THR A 161 19.18 10.66 9.30
C THR A 161 18.60 9.95 10.51
N VAL A 162 17.27 9.79 10.52
CA VAL A 162 16.56 8.99 11.52
C VAL A 162 16.21 7.63 10.89
N PHE A 163 16.54 6.58 11.59
CA PHE A 163 16.17 5.22 11.24
C PHE A 163 15.24 4.65 12.31
N GLU A 164 14.05 4.21 11.90
CA GLU A 164 13.09 3.52 12.77
C GLU A 164 13.06 2.04 12.39
N PRO A 165 13.68 1.16 13.18
CA PRO A 165 13.70 -0.26 12.88
C PRO A 165 12.44 -0.96 13.38
N MET A 166 12.04 -2.01 12.67
CA MET A 166 11.12 -3.07 13.11
C MET A 166 9.77 -2.58 13.65
N ASN A 167 9.14 -1.63 12.96
CA ASN A 167 7.75 -1.31 13.24
C ASN A 167 6.84 -2.43 12.75
N VAL A 168 5.85 -2.80 13.58
CA VAL A 168 4.85 -3.81 13.23
C VAL A 168 3.86 -3.21 12.24
N MET A 169 3.57 -3.96 11.17
CA MET A 169 2.49 -3.67 10.24
C MET A 169 1.40 -4.71 10.36
N PHE A 170 0.16 -4.28 10.30
CA PHE A 170 -0.99 -5.17 10.31
C PHE A 170 -2.12 -4.64 9.42
N ALA A 171 -2.91 -5.58 8.88
CA ALA A 171 -4.23 -5.30 8.33
C ALA A 171 -5.17 -6.46 8.58
N ALA A 172 -6.42 -6.14 8.88
CA ALA A 172 -7.52 -7.09 8.96
C ALA A 172 -8.66 -6.53 8.11
N GLU A 173 -9.11 -7.32 7.14
CA GLU A 173 -10.22 -6.96 6.26
C GLU A 173 -11.32 -8.00 6.34
N ALA A 174 -12.56 -7.54 6.30
CA ALA A 174 -13.74 -8.39 6.12
C ALA A 174 -14.61 -7.82 5.01
N TRP A 175 -15.05 -8.68 4.09
CA TRP A 175 -15.79 -8.33 2.90
C TRP A 175 -17.13 -9.07 2.85
N LEU A 176 -18.15 -8.43 2.29
CA LEU A 176 -19.46 -9.05 2.10
C LEU A 176 -19.37 -10.23 1.13
N HIS A 177 -18.63 -10.06 0.04
CA HIS A 177 -18.30 -11.11 -0.91
C HIS A 177 -16.78 -11.23 -1.02
N ASN A 178 -16.27 -12.41 -1.43
CA ASN A 178 -14.84 -12.57 -1.67
C ASN A 178 -14.39 -11.59 -2.77
N PRO A 179 -13.53 -10.59 -2.47
CA PRO A 179 -13.14 -9.58 -3.43
C PRO A 179 -12.28 -10.13 -4.59
N ASP A 180 -11.69 -11.31 -4.42
CA ASP A 180 -10.91 -11.99 -5.47
C ASP A 180 -11.81 -12.75 -6.44
N CYS A 181 -13.03 -13.13 -5.99
CA CYS A 181 -14.04 -13.83 -6.76
C CYS A 181 -15.18 -12.93 -7.23
N VAL A 182 -15.07 -11.60 -7.09
CA VAL A 182 -16.06 -10.67 -7.66
C VAL A 182 -16.06 -10.89 -9.17
N GLY A 183 -17.01 -11.69 -9.58
CA GLY A 183 -17.01 -12.51 -10.76
C GLY A 183 -17.09 -11.74 -12.07
N SER A 184 -17.22 -12.50 -13.15
CA SER A 184 -17.41 -12.02 -14.52
C SER A 184 -18.72 -11.25 -14.77
N GLN A 185 -19.59 -11.12 -13.77
CA GLN A 185 -20.89 -10.46 -13.95
C GLN A 185 -20.78 -8.94 -13.77
N ALA A 186 -21.33 -8.21 -14.74
CA ALA A 186 -21.53 -6.77 -14.64
C ALA A 186 -22.50 -6.39 -13.50
N HIS A 187 -22.41 -5.15 -13.03
CA HIS A 187 -23.29 -4.59 -12.01
C HIS A 187 -23.20 -5.28 -10.63
N GLN A 188 -22.04 -5.82 -10.30
CA GLN A 188 -21.76 -6.35 -8.96
C GLN A 188 -21.12 -5.28 -8.08
N TRP A 189 -21.62 -5.19 -6.84
CA TRP A 189 -21.03 -4.37 -5.81
C TRP A 189 -20.51 -5.25 -4.67
N ASN A 190 -19.47 -4.79 -4.02
CA ASN A 190 -18.90 -5.42 -2.84
C ASN A 190 -18.50 -4.36 -1.83
N VAL A 191 -18.74 -4.62 -0.56
CA VAL A 191 -18.39 -3.72 0.54
C VAL A 191 -17.57 -4.47 1.54
N GLY A 192 -16.56 -3.83 2.08
CA GLY A 192 -15.69 -4.38 3.11
C GLY A 192 -15.29 -3.34 4.13
N VAL A 193 -14.91 -3.82 5.28
CA VAL A 193 -14.28 -3.03 6.34
C VAL A 193 -12.82 -3.43 6.46
N CYS A 194 -11.98 -2.46 6.76
CA CYS A 194 -10.55 -2.68 6.93
C CYS A 194 -10.05 -1.94 8.18
N TRP A 195 -9.30 -2.63 9.00
CA TRP A 195 -8.55 -2.08 10.11
C TRP A 195 -7.06 -2.35 9.86
N SER A 196 -6.24 -1.30 9.75
CA SER A 196 -4.83 -1.44 9.42
C SER A 196 -4.03 -0.21 9.87
N ASN A 197 -2.72 -0.34 9.95
CA ASN A 197 -1.83 0.82 10.13
C ASN A 197 -1.09 1.22 8.85
N TYR A 198 -1.55 0.75 7.69
CA TYR A 198 -1.00 1.13 6.38
C TYR A 198 -2.07 1.13 5.28
N ASN A 199 -1.79 1.87 4.22
CA ASN A 199 -2.45 1.81 2.92
C ASN A 199 -1.38 1.77 1.81
N ASP A 200 -1.76 2.06 0.58
CA ASP A 200 -0.83 1.97 -0.55
C ASP A 200 0.28 3.02 -0.49
N PHE A 201 0.03 4.19 0.10
CA PHE A 201 0.98 5.32 0.12
C PHE A 201 1.32 5.83 1.52
N VAL A 202 0.81 5.20 2.56
CA VAL A 202 1.06 5.59 3.95
C VAL A 202 1.29 4.34 4.79
N ILE A 203 2.37 4.36 5.57
CA ILE A 203 2.66 3.35 6.58
C ILE A 203 2.83 4.09 7.90
N GLU A 204 1.97 3.78 8.86
CA GLU A 204 1.97 4.41 10.17
C GLU A 204 2.55 3.49 11.24
N ARG A 205 2.86 4.05 12.41
CA ARG A 205 3.21 3.26 13.58
C ARG A 205 2.00 2.43 14.03
N VAL A 206 2.23 1.33 14.73
CA VAL A 206 1.16 0.43 15.21
C VAL A 206 0.12 1.14 16.08
N ALA A 207 0.50 2.21 16.78
CA ALA A 207 -0.42 3.03 17.59
C ALA A 207 -1.35 3.93 16.76
N ASN A 208 -1.00 4.18 15.51
CA ASN A 208 -1.74 5.03 14.58
C ASN A 208 -2.32 4.12 13.49
N TRP A 209 -3.61 3.92 13.51
CA TRP A 209 -4.27 3.00 12.58
C TRP A 209 -5.41 3.68 11.84
N PHE A 210 -5.85 3.03 10.78
CA PHE A 210 -6.98 3.44 9.95
C PHE A 210 -8.12 2.47 10.17
N PHE A 211 -9.34 2.99 10.28
CA PHE A 211 -10.54 2.20 10.09
C PHE A 211 -11.24 2.68 8.81
N ARG A 212 -11.47 1.77 7.87
CA ARG A 212 -11.90 2.08 6.52
C ARG A 212 -13.11 1.25 6.12
N LEU A 213 -14.07 1.91 5.48
CA LEU A 213 -15.11 1.27 4.70
C LEU A 213 -14.70 1.33 3.24
N LYS A 214 -14.62 0.20 2.58
CA LYS A 214 -14.24 0.07 1.17
C LYS A 214 -15.44 -0.37 0.35
N GLY A 215 -15.64 0.24 -0.80
CA GLY A 215 -16.66 -0.10 -1.78
C GLY A 215 -16.03 -0.41 -3.13
N LEU A 216 -16.46 -1.48 -3.76
CA LEU A 216 -16.11 -1.85 -5.13
C LEU A 216 -17.41 -2.01 -5.90
N TYR A 217 -17.55 -1.33 -7.02
CA TYR A 217 -18.67 -1.52 -7.94
C TYR A 217 -18.13 -1.86 -9.33
N ARG A 218 -18.51 -3.01 -9.84
CA ARG A 218 -18.12 -3.45 -11.17
C ARG A 218 -19.18 -3.01 -12.18
N ILE A 219 -18.77 -2.20 -13.15
CA ILE A 219 -19.64 -1.71 -14.21
C ILE A 219 -19.79 -2.79 -15.29
N ASP A 220 -18.66 -3.33 -15.76
CA ASP A 220 -18.60 -4.37 -16.78
C ASP A 220 -17.38 -5.30 -16.56
N SER A 221 -16.91 -6.02 -17.58
CA SER A 221 -15.74 -6.89 -17.49
C SER A 221 -14.45 -6.13 -17.15
N ASP A 222 -14.34 -4.91 -17.63
CA ASP A 222 -13.08 -4.16 -17.65
C ASP A 222 -13.09 -2.99 -16.68
N TRP A 223 -14.26 -2.37 -16.46
CA TRP A 223 -14.40 -1.19 -15.65
C TRP A 223 -15.01 -1.44 -14.26
N GLY A 224 -14.46 -0.78 -13.29
CA GLY A 224 -15.01 -0.73 -11.94
C GLY A 224 -14.80 0.61 -11.26
N VAL A 225 -15.62 0.92 -10.27
CA VAL A 225 -15.48 2.07 -9.38
C VAL A 225 -15.00 1.59 -8.03
N ILE A 226 -14.07 2.34 -7.45
CA ILE A 226 -13.53 2.11 -6.11
C ILE A 226 -13.89 3.31 -5.27
N ALA A 227 -14.40 3.09 -4.08
CA ALA A 227 -14.65 4.13 -3.08
C ALA A 227 -14.11 3.67 -1.73
N GLU A 228 -13.50 4.57 -1.00
CA GLU A 228 -13.00 4.32 0.35
C GLU A 228 -13.28 5.54 1.21
N VAL A 229 -13.81 5.32 2.40
CA VAL A 229 -13.97 6.35 3.42
C VAL A 229 -13.46 5.80 4.75
N GLY A 230 -12.78 6.61 5.52
CA GLY A 230 -12.24 6.14 6.78
C GLY A 230 -11.91 7.25 7.76
N ILE A 231 -11.52 6.79 8.94
CA ILE A 231 -11.06 7.63 10.03
C ILE A 231 -9.64 7.24 10.42
N HIS A 232 -8.92 8.19 10.97
CA HIS A 232 -7.54 8.03 11.43
C HIS A 232 -7.41 8.41 12.91
N PRO A 233 -7.66 7.49 13.85
CA PRO A 233 -7.35 7.70 15.26
C PRO A 233 -5.85 7.61 15.50
N VAL A 234 -5.32 8.46 16.39
CA VAL A 234 -3.90 8.53 16.76
C VAL A 234 -3.75 8.19 18.23
N GLY A 235 -2.70 7.45 18.58
CA GLY A 235 -2.34 7.15 19.98
C GLY A 235 -3.26 6.16 20.68
N SER A 236 -4.05 5.37 19.95
CA SER A 236 -5.08 4.49 20.51
C SER A 236 -4.56 3.43 21.47
N LEU A 237 -3.33 2.95 21.34
CA LEU A 237 -2.73 1.97 22.24
C LEU A 237 -2.24 2.56 23.56
N ASN A 238 -2.18 3.88 23.68
CA ASN A 238 -1.76 4.57 24.90
C ASN A 238 -2.93 5.03 25.77
N LEU A 239 -4.12 4.46 25.57
CA LEU A 239 -5.38 4.80 26.26
C LEU A 239 -5.87 6.26 26.06
N THR A 240 -5.15 7.06 25.29
CA THR A 240 -5.48 8.45 24.94
C THR A 240 -5.72 8.55 23.44
N ALA A 241 -6.65 7.75 22.92
CA ALA A 241 -7.02 7.83 21.52
C ALA A 241 -7.58 9.22 21.21
N SER A 242 -6.94 9.94 20.32
CA SER A 242 -7.46 11.17 19.74
C SER A 242 -7.87 10.91 18.29
N TYR A 243 -8.93 11.59 17.87
CA TYR A 243 -9.38 11.54 16.48
C TYR A 243 -8.56 12.58 15.68
N ASP A 244 -7.76 12.14 14.72
CA ASP A 244 -6.90 13.03 13.94
C ASP A 244 -7.58 13.54 12.66
N GLY A 245 -8.42 12.73 12.03
CA GLY A 245 -9.11 13.14 10.82
C GLY A 245 -9.90 12.02 10.15
N TRP A 246 -10.48 12.37 9.02
CA TRP A 246 -11.17 11.44 8.13
C TRP A 246 -10.70 11.63 6.70
N PHE A 247 -10.95 10.64 5.86
CA PHE A 247 -10.57 10.69 4.46
C PHE A 247 -11.62 10.02 3.58
N CYS A 248 -11.65 10.42 2.32
CA CYS A 248 -12.49 9.87 1.28
C CYS A 248 -11.68 9.75 -0.01
N HIS A 249 -11.64 8.56 -0.59
CA HIS A 249 -10.98 8.29 -1.85
C HIS A 249 -12.03 7.73 -2.82
N ILE A 250 -12.08 8.25 -4.03
CA ILE A 250 -12.99 7.78 -5.08
C ILE A 250 -12.20 7.66 -6.38
N GLY A 251 -12.38 6.55 -7.06
CA GLY A 251 -11.65 6.28 -8.28
C GLY A 251 -12.27 5.24 -9.19
N ALA A 252 -11.57 4.98 -10.27
CA ALA A 252 -11.92 3.96 -11.24
C ALA A 252 -10.76 2.97 -11.39
N LYS A 253 -11.12 1.73 -11.72
CA LYS A 253 -10.19 0.66 -12.07
C LYS A 253 -10.54 0.15 -13.46
N TYR A 254 -9.53 0.05 -14.31
CA TYR A 254 -9.61 -0.54 -15.63
C TYR A 254 -8.73 -1.78 -15.73
N ARG A 255 -9.25 -2.86 -16.32
CA ARG A 255 -8.52 -4.10 -16.59
C ARG A 255 -8.12 -4.12 -18.07
N LEU A 256 -6.84 -4.33 -18.31
CA LEU A 256 -6.21 -4.36 -19.64
C LEU A 256 -6.07 -5.79 -20.15
#